data_c9f0d6ec023ab0c0bbd90ddc1e9c3a0e
#
_entry.id   c9f0d6ec023ab0c0bbd90ddc1e9c3a0e
#
_cell.length_a   1.000
_cell.length_b   1.000
_cell.length_c   1.000
_cell.angle_alpha   90.00
_cell.angle_beta   90.00
_cell.angle_gamma   90.00
#
_symmetry.space_group_name_H-M   'P 1'
#
loop_
_entity.id
_entity.type
_entity.pdbx_description
1 polymer ?
#
loop_
_entity_poly.entity_id
_entity_poly.type
_entity_poly.pdbx_seq_one_letter_code
_entity_poly.pdbx_strand_id
1 'polypeptide(L)'
;MTTINALCDRYRAIKSAVTETSPLVIDTQADPQDILEAALQRIRASSDLLETLHIHSFRNGDGQDIPHLTHALYLLTQDGCDLLRVAQQRLLRWKPAA
;
A
#
# COMPACT_ATOMS: atom_id res chain seq x y z
N MET A 1 -5.90 -22.44 18.97
CA MET A 1 -4.69 -21.62 18.96
C MET A 1 -4.03 -21.57 17.60
N THR A 2 -3.83 -22.74 16.95
CA THR A 2 -3.25 -22.79 15.60
C THR A 2 -4.07 -22.02 14.55
N THR A 3 -5.42 -22.04 14.66
CA THR A 3 -6.29 -21.33 13.74
C THR A 3 -6.10 -19.82 13.82
N ILE A 4 -5.95 -19.28 15.04
CA ILE A 4 -5.73 -17.85 15.25
C ILE A 4 -4.38 -17.44 14.67
N ASN A 5 -3.33 -18.24 14.90
CA ASN A 5 -2.01 -17.97 14.36
C ASN A 5 -2.01 -18.00 12.83
N ALA A 6 -2.73 -18.95 12.23
CA ALA A 6 -2.85 -19.04 10.77
C ALA A 6 -3.54 -17.81 10.18
N LEU A 7 -4.60 -17.32 10.87
CA LEU A 7 -5.29 -16.10 10.42
C LEU A 7 -4.40 -14.86 10.56
N CYS A 8 -3.62 -14.76 11.64
CA CYS A 8 -2.69 -13.66 11.83
C CYS A 8 -1.56 -13.68 10.81
N ASP A 9 -1.10 -14.90 10.42
CA ASP A 9 -0.07 -15.05 9.40
C ASP A 9 -0.61 -14.72 8.01
N ARG A 10 -1.89 -15.05 7.76
CA ARG A 10 -2.51 -14.80 6.46
C ARG A 10 -2.81 -13.33 6.23
N TYR A 11 -3.32 -12.63 7.25
CA TYR A 11 -3.75 -11.25 7.11
C TYR A 11 -2.77 -10.32 7.82
N ARG A 12 -2.19 -9.41 7.06
CA ARG A 12 -1.24 -8.43 7.57
C ARG A 12 -1.89 -7.05 7.61
N ALA A 13 -1.84 -6.41 8.78
CA ALA A 13 -2.36 -5.06 8.96
C ALA A 13 -1.58 -4.07 8.11
N ILE A 14 -2.30 -3.11 7.50
CA ILE A 14 -1.65 -2.00 6.80
C ILE A 14 -1.26 -0.93 7.80
N LYS A 15 -0.13 -0.27 7.56
CA LYS A 15 0.42 0.70 8.50
C LYS A 15 -0.28 2.06 8.45
N SER A 16 -0.94 2.36 7.34
CA SER A 16 -1.63 3.64 7.17
C SER A 16 -2.89 3.75 8.03
N ALA A 17 -3.45 2.61 8.48
CA ALA A 17 -4.63 2.61 9.33
C ALA A 17 -4.20 2.72 10.79
N VAL A 18 -4.26 3.93 11.34
CA VAL A 18 -3.84 4.21 12.73
C VAL A 18 -5.07 4.13 13.63
N THR A 19 -5.47 2.91 13.95
CA THR A 19 -6.60 2.64 14.82
C THR A 19 -6.22 1.54 15.80
N GLU A 20 -6.98 1.41 16.89
CA GLU A 20 -6.69 0.40 17.92
C GLU A 20 -6.76 -1.01 17.34
N THR A 21 -7.78 -1.27 16.52
CA THR A 21 -7.88 -2.50 15.73
C THR A 21 -7.59 -2.14 14.28
N SER A 22 -7.10 -3.10 13.50
CA SER A 22 -6.79 -2.84 12.09
C SER A 22 -7.94 -3.36 11.21
N PRO A 23 -8.85 -2.47 10.77
CA PRO A 23 -9.96 -2.89 9.93
C PRO A 23 -9.54 -3.19 8.49
N LEU A 24 -8.34 -2.77 8.09
CA LEU A 24 -7.82 -3.00 6.74
C LEU A 24 -6.59 -3.89 6.83
N VAL A 25 -6.62 -4.97 6.08
CA VAL A 25 -5.53 -5.96 6.07
C VAL A 25 -5.21 -6.36 4.64
N ILE A 26 -4.00 -6.88 4.45
CA ILE A 26 -3.58 -7.49 3.20
C ILE A 26 -3.72 -9.00 3.37
N ASP A 27 -4.42 -9.64 2.43
CA ASP A 27 -4.48 -11.10 2.35
C ASP A 27 -3.16 -11.58 1.72
N THR A 28 -2.28 -12.10 2.56
CA THR A 28 -0.96 -12.56 2.10
C THR A 28 -1.04 -13.82 1.24
N GLN A 29 -2.20 -14.48 1.18
CA GLN A 29 -2.41 -15.67 0.34
C GLN A 29 -3.11 -15.34 -0.98
N ALA A 30 -3.43 -14.07 -1.24
CA ALA A 30 -3.94 -13.66 -2.54
C ALA A 30 -2.90 -13.97 -3.63
N ASP A 31 -3.35 -14.04 -4.88
CA ASP A 31 -2.44 -14.27 -6.01
C ASP A 31 -1.33 -13.20 -5.98
N PRO A 32 -0.03 -13.61 -6.01
CA PRO A 32 1.07 -12.63 -5.98
C PRO A 32 1.00 -11.59 -7.08
N GLN A 33 0.48 -11.95 -8.26
CA GLN A 33 0.31 -10.99 -9.35
C GLN A 33 -0.74 -9.95 -9.00
N ASP A 34 -1.82 -10.34 -8.34
CA ASP A 34 -2.85 -9.41 -7.91
C ASP A 34 -2.33 -8.47 -6.82
N ILE A 35 -1.52 -8.99 -5.89
CA ILE A 35 -0.89 -8.17 -4.85
C ILE A 35 0.04 -7.14 -5.50
N LEU A 36 0.86 -7.58 -6.44
CA LEU A 36 1.78 -6.71 -7.17
C LEU A 36 1.02 -5.65 -7.96
N GLU A 37 -0.05 -6.04 -8.65
CA GLU A 37 -0.87 -5.12 -9.42
C GLU A 37 -1.50 -4.05 -8.52
N ALA A 38 -2.01 -4.45 -7.36
CA ALA A 38 -2.57 -3.51 -6.39
C ALA A 38 -1.50 -2.54 -5.89
N ALA A 39 -0.28 -3.03 -5.66
CA ALA A 39 0.85 -2.18 -5.26
C ALA A 39 1.17 -1.15 -6.34
N LEU A 40 1.27 -1.61 -7.60
CA LEU A 40 1.60 -0.75 -8.73
C LEU A 40 0.52 0.32 -8.97
N GLN A 41 -0.75 -0.03 -8.82
CA GLN A 41 -1.84 0.94 -8.96
C GLN A 41 -1.67 2.10 -7.98
N ARG A 42 -1.34 1.80 -6.73
CA ARG A 42 -1.17 2.82 -5.70
C ARG A 42 0.09 3.65 -5.90
N ILE A 43 1.17 3.01 -6.29
CA ILE A 43 2.44 3.70 -6.58
C ILE A 43 2.27 4.63 -7.78
N ARG A 44 1.60 4.17 -8.85
CA ARG A 44 1.31 4.99 -10.02
C ARG A 44 0.42 6.18 -9.67
N ALA A 45 -0.61 5.96 -8.86
CA ALA A 45 -1.48 7.05 -8.43
C ALA A 45 -0.70 8.11 -7.66
N SER A 46 0.21 7.69 -6.79
CA SER A 46 1.10 8.61 -6.06
C SER A 46 2.01 9.38 -7.01
N SER A 47 2.59 8.68 -7.97
CA SER A 47 3.49 9.27 -8.96
C SER A 47 2.76 10.28 -9.83
N ASP A 48 1.57 9.93 -10.30
CA ASP A 48 0.76 10.82 -11.15
C ASP A 48 0.38 12.09 -10.40
N LEU A 49 0.00 11.95 -9.13
CA LEU A 49 -0.33 13.10 -8.31
C LEU A 49 0.89 13.98 -8.07
N LEU A 50 2.05 13.39 -7.79
CA LEU A 50 3.30 14.12 -7.62
C LEU A 50 3.70 14.85 -8.90
N GLU A 51 3.50 14.23 -10.06
CA GLU A 51 3.78 14.88 -11.34
C GLU A 51 2.89 16.10 -11.54
N THR A 52 1.61 15.98 -11.24
CA THR A 52 0.68 17.11 -11.33
C THR A 52 1.12 18.24 -10.39
N LEU A 53 1.52 17.91 -9.16
CA LEU A 53 2.00 18.90 -8.20
C LEU A 53 3.30 19.55 -8.65
N HIS A 54 4.17 18.80 -9.32
CA HIS A 54 5.45 19.32 -9.83
C HIS A 54 5.23 20.31 -10.98
N ILE A 55 4.29 20.01 -11.88
CA ILE A 55 4.00 20.86 -13.04
C ILE A 55 3.23 22.11 -12.61
N HIS A 56 2.25 21.96 -11.72
CA HIS A 56 1.41 23.05 -11.26
C HIS A 56 1.96 23.61 -9.95
N SER A 57 2.52 24.80 -10.01
CA SER A 57 3.04 25.40 -8.77
C SER A 57 1.89 25.74 -7.82
N PHE A 58 2.16 25.61 -6.53
CA PHE A 58 1.19 25.92 -5.47
C PHE A 58 0.96 27.42 -5.27
N ARG A 59 1.33 28.25 -6.22
CA ARG A 59 1.27 29.71 -6.06
C ARG A 59 -0.12 30.24 -5.69
N ASN A 60 -1.16 29.53 -6.15
CA ASN A 60 -2.55 29.90 -5.89
C ASN A 60 -3.24 28.88 -4.98
N GLY A 61 -2.49 27.97 -4.37
CA GLY A 61 -3.07 26.95 -3.49
C GLY A 61 -3.44 27.54 -2.15
N ASP A 62 -4.64 27.21 -1.66
CA ASP A 62 -5.03 27.45 -0.28
C ASP A 62 -4.12 26.61 0.61
N GLY A 63 -3.67 27.15 1.73
CA GLY A 63 -2.85 26.42 2.69
C GLY A 63 -3.49 25.14 3.22
N GLN A 64 -4.80 24.98 3.07
CA GLN A 64 -5.51 23.75 3.45
C GLN A 64 -5.34 22.62 2.44
N ASP A 65 -4.97 22.92 1.20
CA ASP A 65 -4.81 21.90 0.16
C ASP A 65 -3.58 21.03 0.41
N ILE A 66 -2.51 21.61 0.96
CA ILE A 66 -1.26 20.88 1.20
C ILE A 66 -1.46 19.71 2.16
N PRO A 67 -2.10 19.88 3.33
CA PRO A 67 -2.37 18.73 4.20
C PRO A 67 -3.23 17.65 3.55
N HIS A 68 -4.22 18.03 2.75
CA HIS A 68 -5.07 17.07 2.05
C HIS A 68 -4.27 16.25 1.03
N LEU A 69 -3.41 16.94 0.27
CA LEU A 69 -2.56 16.28 -0.73
C LEU A 69 -1.52 15.37 -0.10
N THR A 70 -0.87 15.83 0.98
CA THR A 70 0.14 15.01 1.66
C THR A 70 -0.50 13.81 2.35
N HIS A 71 -1.71 13.94 2.87
CA HIS A 71 -2.44 12.84 3.46
C HIS A 71 -2.75 11.76 2.42
N ALA A 72 -3.27 12.17 1.25
CA ALA A 72 -3.56 11.24 0.17
C ALA A 72 -2.30 10.54 -0.32
N LEU A 73 -1.19 11.27 -0.49
CA LEU A 73 0.09 10.71 -0.90
C LEU A 73 0.62 9.71 0.13
N TYR A 74 0.49 10.03 1.42
CA TYR A 74 0.91 9.13 2.48
C TYR A 74 0.14 7.81 2.42
N LEU A 75 -1.20 7.87 2.35
CA LEU A 75 -2.02 6.65 2.30
C LEU A 75 -1.68 5.80 1.07
N LEU A 76 -1.61 6.40 -0.10
CA LEU A 76 -1.33 5.68 -1.34
C LEU A 76 0.07 5.07 -1.32
N THR A 77 1.07 5.85 -0.91
CA THR A 77 2.46 5.40 -0.90
C THR A 77 2.67 4.32 0.14
N GLN A 78 2.15 4.50 1.34
CA GLN A 78 2.30 3.52 2.42
C GLN A 78 1.61 2.20 2.06
N ASP A 79 0.39 2.27 1.55
CA ASP A 79 -0.35 1.08 1.13
C ASP A 79 0.38 0.37 -0.02
N GLY A 80 0.89 1.12 -0.98
CA GLY A 80 1.68 0.57 -2.07
C GLY A 80 2.93 -0.14 -1.57
N CYS A 81 3.64 0.46 -0.63
CA CYS A 81 4.85 -0.15 -0.03
C CYS A 81 4.52 -1.41 0.75
N ASP A 82 3.44 -1.40 1.52
CA ASP A 82 3.03 -2.59 2.29
C ASP A 82 2.67 -3.75 1.36
N LEU A 83 1.91 -3.47 0.31
CA LEU A 83 1.56 -4.47 -0.71
C LEU A 83 2.80 -4.99 -1.43
N LEU A 84 3.71 -4.10 -1.81
CA LEU A 84 4.94 -4.48 -2.50
C LEU A 84 5.80 -5.39 -1.63
N ARG A 85 5.87 -5.11 -0.34
CA ARG A 85 6.63 -5.93 0.60
C ARG A 85 6.06 -7.33 0.69
N VAL A 86 4.72 -7.48 0.73
CA VAL A 86 4.08 -8.79 0.72
C VAL A 86 4.36 -9.51 -0.60
N ALA A 87 4.25 -8.82 -1.74
CA ALA A 87 4.57 -9.41 -3.03
C ALA A 87 6.00 -9.92 -3.10
N GLN A 88 6.96 -9.13 -2.60
CA GLN A 88 8.36 -9.53 -2.55
C GLN A 88 8.57 -10.77 -1.70
N GLN A 89 7.94 -10.84 -0.54
CA GLN A 89 8.04 -12.02 0.33
C GLN A 89 7.47 -13.25 -0.35
N ARG A 90 6.37 -13.12 -1.06
CA ARG A 90 5.78 -14.24 -1.80
C ARG A 90 6.67 -14.70 -2.93
N LEU A 91 7.30 -13.78 -3.66
CA LEU A 91 8.23 -14.11 -4.73
C LEU A 91 9.49 -14.80 -4.20
N LEU A 92 9.98 -14.40 -3.04
CA LEU A 92 11.16 -15.04 -2.43
C LEU A 92 10.86 -16.48 -2.00
N ARG A 93 9.61 -16.78 -1.67
CA ARG A 93 9.19 -18.13 -1.31
C ARG A 93 8.86 -18.99 -2.51
N TRP A 94 8.72 -18.37 -3.68
CA TRP A 94 8.39 -19.09 -4.89
C TRP A 94 9.61 -19.88 -5.35
N LYS A 95 9.44 -21.20 -5.48
CA LYS A 95 10.48 -22.08 -6.04
C LYS A 95 9.99 -22.60 -7.37
N PRO A 96 10.70 -22.31 -8.46
CA PRO A 96 10.30 -22.89 -9.75
C PRO A 96 10.32 -24.40 -9.67
N ALA A 97 9.34 -25.04 -10.28
CA ALA A 97 9.32 -26.50 -10.40
C ALA A 97 10.55 -26.93 -11.18
N ALA A 98 11.36 -27.75 -10.54
CA ALA A 98 12.59 -28.22 -11.15
C ALA A 98 12.27 -29.20 -12.32
#